data_02754e23e465f7c1c9372f5f98368d4d
#
_entry.id   02754e23e465f7c1c9372f5f98368d4d
#
_cell.length_a   1.000
_cell.length_b   1.000
_cell.length_c   1.000
_cell.angle_alpha   90.00
_cell.angle_beta   90.00
_cell.angle_gamma   90.00
#
_symmetry.space_group_name_H-M   'P 1'
#
loop_
_entity.id
_entity.type
_entity.pdbx_description
1 polymer ?
#
loop_
_entity_poly.entity_id
_entity_poly.type
_entity_poly.pdbx_seq_one_letter_code
_entity_poly.pdbx_strand_id
1 'polypeptide(L)'
;MAVQTDCKIFIIDNLTYLCCAMEKGDAAGRLMIQLNNLKKRYALSILVLAHTPKRSLDCPITSNDLAGSKRLYNFFDSVFTIGKSAQDGGLRYVKQLKVRYGTFSHDADNVIVYEIDKVDAFLQFVFRGYSTEKEHLKKLGDNESSQRDCQILQLSQSGKSVREIASQVNCGKST
;
A
#
# COMPACT_ATOMS: atom_id res chain seq x y z
N MET A 1 28.19 14.30 -4.79
CA MET A 1 27.42 15.06 -3.78
C MET A 1 27.49 14.41 -2.39
N ALA A 2 27.00 13.19 -2.16
CA ALA A 2 27.03 12.58 -0.81
C ALA A 2 28.42 12.55 -0.14
N VAL A 3 29.48 12.32 -0.90
CA VAL A 3 30.87 12.29 -0.41
C VAL A 3 31.39 13.67 -0.06
N GLN A 4 30.87 14.72 -0.68
CA GLN A 4 31.30 16.11 -0.45
C GLN A 4 30.60 16.75 0.74
N THR A 5 29.41 16.27 1.11
CA THR A 5 28.57 16.89 2.16
C THR A 5 28.47 16.05 3.44
N ASP A 6 29.14 14.88 3.51
CA ASP A 6 29.03 13.88 4.58
C ASP A 6 27.56 13.50 4.95
N CYS A 7 26.65 13.68 4.01
CA CYS A 7 25.26 13.34 4.18
C CYS A 7 25.09 11.82 4.20
N LYS A 8 24.47 11.28 5.27
CA LYS A 8 24.24 9.85 5.46
C LYS A 8 22.80 9.43 5.24
N ILE A 9 21.86 10.37 5.20
CA ILE A 9 20.44 10.11 5.04
C ILE A 9 19.96 10.69 3.71
N PHE A 10 19.34 9.85 2.89
CA PHE A 10 18.76 10.23 1.62
C PHE A 10 17.26 9.90 1.61
N ILE A 11 16.47 10.87 1.16
CA ILE A 11 15.03 10.68 0.91
C ILE A 11 14.81 10.83 -0.58
N ILE A 12 14.23 9.81 -1.19
CA ILE A 12 13.93 9.74 -2.62
C ILE A 12 12.41 9.79 -2.81
N ASP A 13 11.91 10.92 -3.27
CA ASP A 13 10.51 11.14 -3.61
C ASP A 13 10.40 11.40 -5.12
N ASN A 14 9.96 10.48 -5.92
CA ASN A 14 9.57 9.11 -5.62
C ASN A 14 10.35 8.14 -6.53
N LEU A 15 10.21 6.84 -6.23
CA LEU A 15 10.89 5.78 -6.98
C LEU A 15 10.54 5.78 -8.48
N THR A 16 9.32 6.17 -8.84
CA THR A 16 8.84 6.22 -10.23
C THR A 16 9.66 7.20 -11.08
N TYR A 17 10.08 8.33 -10.51
CA TYR A 17 10.92 9.31 -11.21
C TYR A 17 12.32 8.78 -11.52
N LEU A 18 12.88 7.97 -10.64
CA LEU A 18 14.19 7.36 -10.88
C LEU A 18 14.13 6.28 -11.95
N CYS A 19 12.96 5.74 -12.18
CA CYS A 19 12.74 4.63 -13.10
C CYS A 19 11.78 5.04 -14.21
N CYS A 20 12.12 6.04 -15.01
CA CYS A 20 11.33 6.45 -16.20
C CYS A 20 11.09 5.30 -17.21
N ALA A 21 11.65 4.11 -16.96
CA ALA A 21 11.49 2.90 -17.75
C ALA A 21 10.99 1.71 -16.91
N MET A 22 10.29 1.96 -15.80
CA MET A 22 9.88 0.91 -14.84
C MET A 22 8.84 -0.09 -15.35
N GLU A 23 8.25 0.15 -16.50
CA GLU A 23 7.41 -0.86 -17.17
C GLU A 23 8.20 -2.12 -17.58
N LYS A 24 9.52 -2.03 -17.66
CA LYS A 24 10.40 -3.18 -17.87
C LYS A 24 11.09 -3.54 -16.54
N GLY A 25 10.58 -4.58 -15.88
CA GLY A 25 11.00 -5.02 -14.54
C GLY A 25 12.52 -5.14 -14.27
N ASP A 26 13.35 -5.17 -15.31
CA ASP A 26 14.82 -5.23 -15.20
C ASP A 26 15.48 -3.90 -14.84
N ALA A 27 14.89 -2.76 -15.23
CA ALA A 27 15.49 -1.45 -14.94
C ALA A 27 15.36 -1.10 -13.43
N ALA A 28 14.24 -1.41 -12.85
CA ALA A 28 14.00 -1.21 -11.41
C ALA A 28 14.92 -2.10 -10.55
N GLY A 29 15.11 -3.35 -10.95
CA GLY A 29 16.04 -4.26 -10.27
C GLY A 29 17.48 -3.76 -10.30
N ARG A 30 17.95 -3.28 -11.43
CA ARG A 30 19.31 -2.68 -11.58
C ARG A 30 19.49 -1.44 -10.70
N LEU A 31 18.49 -0.55 -10.66
CA LEU A 31 18.53 0.63 -9.80
C LEU A 31 18.62 0.23 -8.32
N MET A 32 17.82 -0.73 -7.88
CA MET A 32 17.83 -1.18 -6.49
C MET A 32 19.17 -1.82 -6.11
N ILE A 33 19.79 -2.56 -7.03
CA ILE A 33 21.14 -3.10 -6.81
C ILE A 33 22.15 -1.95 -6.64
N GLN A 34 22.09 -0.92 -7.48
CA GLN A 34 22.96 0.25 -7.36
C GLN A 34 22.75 1.00 -6.05
N LEU A 35 21.50 1.25 -5.64
CA LEU A 35 21.18 1.89 -4.36
C LEU A 35 21.70 1.07 -3.17
N ASN A 36 21.54 -0.25 -3.21
CA ASN A 36 22.09 -1.13 -2.17
C ASN A 36 23.63 -1.11 -2.11
N ASN A 37 24.28 -1.05 -3.26
CA ASN A 37 25.75 -0.93 -3.33
C ASN A 37 26.22 0.42 -2.75
N LEU A 38 25.54 1.52 -3.10
CA LEU A 38 25.81 2.85 -2.52
C LEU A 38 25.58 2.86 -1.01
N LYS A 39 24.45 2.30 -0.56
CA LYS A 39 24.12 2.16 0.87
C LYS A 39 25.24 1.48 1.65
N LYS A 40 25.72 0.34 1.15
CA LYS A 40 26.80 -0.41 1.80
C LYS A 40 28.14 0.30 1.75
N ARG A 41 28.50 0.84 0.57
CA ARG A 41 29.80 1.48 0.34
C ARG A 41 30.00 2.74 1.19
N TYR A 42 28.95 3.51 1.40
CA TYR A 42 29.01 4.81 2.08
C TYR A 42 28.29 4.85 3.42
N ALA A 43 27.82 3.68 3.92
CA ALA A 43 27.05 3.55 5.16
C ALA A 43 25.84 4.50 5.18
N LEU A 44 25.01 4.48 4.12
CA LEU A 44 23.87 5.37 3.96
C LEU A 44 22.58 4.76 4.50
N SER A 45 21.69 5.62 4.98
CA SER A 45 20.27 5.33 5.17
C SER A 45 19.48 5.93 4.02
N ILE A 46 18.66 5.12 3.34
CA ILE A 46 17.90 5.55 2.17
C ILE A 46 16.42 5.26 2.41
N LEU A 47 15.62 6.33 2.49
CA LEU A 47 14.17 6.26 2.47
C LEU A 47 13.68 6.47 1.04
N VAL A 48 12.89 5.55 0.53
CA VAL A 48 12.31 5.64 -0.82
C VAL A 48 10.80 5.69 -0.71
N LEU A 49 10.21 6.71 -1.30
CA LEU A 49 8.75 6.83 -1.41
C LEU A 49 8.29 6.16 -2.70
N ALA A 50 7.20 5.42 -2.62
CA ALA A 50 6.55 4.81 -3.76
C ALA A 50 5.05 4.99 -3.66
N HIS A 51 4.39 5.25 -4.79
CA HIS A 51 2.93 5.30 -4.83
C HIS A 51 2.34 3.90 -4.96
N THR A 52 1.16 3.73 -4.39
CA THR A 52 0.33 2.56 -4.68
C THR A 52 -0.58 2.88 -5.87
N PRO A 53 -0.90 1.91 -6.73
CA PRO A 53 -1.96 2.08 -7.73
C PRO A 53 -3.30 2.45 -7.07
N LYS A 54 -4.24 2.96 -7.85
CA LYS A 54 -5.61 3.16 -7.37
C LYS A 54 -6.14 1.83 -6.87
N ARG A 55 -6.60 1.81 -5.63
CA ARG A 55 -7.12 0.62 -4.96
C ARG A 55 -8.44 0.93 -4.27
N SER A 56 -9.25 -0.09 -4.07
CA SER A 56 -10.45 0.00 -3.24
C SER A 56 -10.07 0.15 -1.76
N LEU A 57 -10.88 0.87 -1.01
CA LEU A 57 -10.69 1.05 0.44
C LEU A 57 -11.26 -0.10 1.28
N ASP A 58 -11.85 -1.09 0.65
CA ASP A 58 -12.44 -2.28 1.29
C ASP A 58 -11.44 -3.42 1.51
N CYS A 59 -10.28 -3.36 0.84
CA CYS A 59 -9.24 -4.39 0.95
C CYS A 59 -8.04 -3.92 1.77
N PRO A 60 -7.42 -4.81 2.60
CA PRO A 60 -6.17 -4.52 3.31
C PRO A 60 -5.04 -4.17 2.36
N ILE A 61 -4.12 -3.32 2.81
CA ILE A 61 -2.90 -3.03 2.05
C ILE A 61 -1.90 -4.17 2.24
N THR A 62 -1.36 -4.66 1.13
CA THR A 62 -0.42 -5.78 1.11
C THR A 62 0.85 -5.43 0.34
N SER A 63 1.84 -6.32 0.37
CA SER A 63 3.06 -6.19 -0.45
C SER A 63 2.78 -6.15 -1.95
N ASN A 64 1.61 -6.64 -2.40
CA ASN A 64 1.21 -6.62 -3.81
C ASN A 64 0.78 -5.23 -4.28
N ASP A 65 0.46 -4.33 -3.36
CA ASP A 65 0.06 -2.94 -3.64
C ASP A 65 1.26 -2.02 -3.91
N LEU A 66 2.49 -2.51 -3.76
CA LEU A 66 3.68 -1.74 -4.12
C LEU A 66 3.78 -1.63 -5.64
N ALA A 67 3.68 -0.40 -6.16
CA ALA A 67 3.81 -0.15 -7.58
C ALA A 67 5.17 -0.63 -8.13
N GLY A 68 5.13 -1.33 -9.26
CA GLY A 68 6.31 -1.63 -10.04
C GLY A 68 6.73 -3.10 -10.08
N SER A 69 6.79 -3.83 -9.00
CA SER A 69 7.09 -5.28 -9.06
C SER A 69 7.24 -5.90 -7.66
N LYS A 70 6.77 -7.12 -7.48
CA LYS A 70 7.10 -7.97 -6.30
C LYS A 70 8.61 -8.09 -6.06
N ARG A 71 9.43 -7.95 -7.09
CA ARG A 71 10.90 -7.99 -6.99
C ARG A 71 11.44 -6.81 -6.20
N LEU A 72 10.86 -5.60 -6.33
CA LEU A 72 11.29 -4.41 -5.59
C LEU A 72 11.17 -4.60 -4.08
N TYR A 73 10.07 -5.23 -3.63
CA TYR A 73 9.82 -5.51 -2.22
C TYR A 73 10.97 -6.29 -1.55
N ASN A 74 11.63 -7.17 -2.31
CA ASN A 74 12.72 -7.99 -1.79
C ASN A 74 14.00 -7.18 -1.47
N PHE A 75 14.20 -6.04 -2.11
CA PHE A 75 15.39 -5.21 -1.90
C PHE A 75 15.33 -4.35 -0.63
N PHE A 76 14.14 -4.06 -0.13
CA PHE A 76 13.98 -3.23 1.06
C PHE A 76 14.24 -4.01 2.36
N ASP A 77 14.88 -3.36 3.33
CA ASP A 77 15.07 -3.91 4.67
C ASP A 77 13.80 -3.76 5.51
N SER A 78 13.10 -2.64 5.35
CA SER A 78 11.82 -2.37 5.98
C SER A 78 10.87 -1.72 4.97
N VAL A 79 9.59 -2.06 5.07
CA VAL A 79 8.52 -1.45 4.28
C VAL A 79 7.37 -1.14 5.21
N PHE A 80 6.90 0.09 5.19
CA PHE A 80 5.67 0.50 5.83
C PHE A 80 4.77 1.20 4.83
N THR A 81 3.50 1.24 5.11
CA THR A 81 2.49 1.91 4.27
C THR A 81 1.69 2.90 5.08
N ILE A 82 1.21 3.94 4.41
CA ILE A 82 0.27 4.91 4.96
C ILE A 82 -1.05 4.71 4.22
N GLY A 83 -2.02 4.14 4.92
CA GLY A 83 -3.35 3.90 4.41
C GLY A 83 -4.29 5.07 4.73
N LYS A 84 -5.26 5.31 3.82
CA LYS A 84 -6.37 6.23 4.07
C LYS A 84 -7.45 5.50 4.84
N SER A 85 -7.95 6.07 5.92
CA SER A 85 -9.09 5.52 6.63
C SER A 85 -10.39 5.77 5.88
N ALA A 86 -11.30 4.80 5.94
CA ALA A 86 -12.67 4.95 5.46
C ALA A 86 -13.60 5.58 6.52
N GLN A 87 -13.16 5.67 7.78
CA GLN A 87 -13.93 6.27 8.86
C GLN A 87 -14.01 7.79 8.73
N ASP A 88 -12.86 8.43 8.40
CA ASP A 88 -12.76 9.87 8.26
C ASP A 88 -11.70 10.23 7.21
N GLY A 89 -11.97 11.31 6.47
CA GLY A 89 -11.08 11.81 5.40
C GLY A 89 -9.73 12.34 5.89
N GLY A 90 -9.64 12.80 7.13
CA GLY A 90 -8.42 13.28 7.79
C GLY A 90 -7.56 12.16 8.36
N LEU A 91 -8.15 11.00 8.68
CA LEU A 91 -7.44 9.90 9.32
C LEU A 91 -6.56 9.13 8.33
N ARG A 92 -5.38 8.76 8.84
CA ARG A 92 -4.42 7.86 8.18
C ARG A 92 -3.99 6.79 9.16
N TYR A 93 -3.71 5.60 8.65
CA TYR A 93 -3.09 4.55 9.46
C TYR A 93 -1.76 4.12 8.87
N VAL A 94 -0.81 3.84 9.73
CA VAL A 94 0.53 3.36 9.36
C VAL A 94 0.63 1.90 9.74
N LYS A 95 1.04 1.08 8.77
CA LYS A 95 1.21 -0.36 8.94
C LYS A 95 2.57 -0.79 8.40
N GLN A 96 3.27 -1.64 9.13
CA GLN A 96 4.45 -2.33 8.64
C GLN A 96 4.02 -3.45 7.70
N LEU A 97 4.72 -3.58 6.57
CA LEU A 97 4.56 -4.70 5.64
C LEU A 97 5.76 -5.63 5.68
N LYS A 98 6.94 -5.10 6.03
CA LYS A 98 8.18 -5.86 6.14
C LYS A 98 9.10 -5.24 7.18
N VAL A 99 9.70 -6.08 7.99
CA VAL A 99 10.80 -5.74 8.88
C VAL A 99 11.83 -6.86 8.80
N ARG A 100 13.04 -6.56 8.31
CA ARG A 100 14.13 -7.54 8.23
C ARG A 100 14.94 -7.56 9.52
N TYR A 101 15.13 -6.40 10.12
CA TYR A 101 15.88 -6.22 11.35
C TYR A 101 15.01 -5.48 12.36
N GLY A 102 14.73 -6.10 13.50
CA GLY A 102 13.88 -5.52 14.54
C GLY A 102 12.53 -6.21 14.70
N THR A 103 11.65 -5.61 15.49
CA THR A 103 10.36 -6.17 15.84
C THR A 103 9.28 -5.75 14.83
N PHE A 104 8.46 -6.72 14.44
CA PHE A 104 7.26 -6.47 13.64
C PHE A 104 6.10 -6.19 14.60
N SER A 105 5.90 -4.92 14.94
CA SER A 105 5.00 -4.49 16.03
C SER A 105 3.69 -3.89 15.52
N HIS A 106 3.68 -3.38 14.28
CA HIS A 106 2.56 -2.63 13.73
C HIS A 106 2.08 -3.29 12.44
N ASP A 107 1.45 -4.44 12.60
CA ASP A 107 0.81 -5.21 11.52
C ASP A 107 -0.66 -4.80 11.30
N ALA A 108 -1.45 -5.65 10.67
CA ALA A 108 -2.87 -5.39 10.41
C ALA A 108 -3.73 -5.33 11.70
N ASP A 109 -3.28 -5.99 12.78
CA ASP A 109 -4.00 -6.03 14.03
C ASP A 109 -3.60 -4.91 15.00
N ASN A 110 -2.52 -4.18 14.70
CA ASN A 110 -2.00 -3.09 15.52
C ASN A 110 -1.42 -1.95 14.67
N VAL A 111 -2.26 -1.27 13.90
CA VAL A 111 -1.84 -0.10 13.11
C VAL A 111 -1.75 1.15 13.97
N ILE A 112 -0.85 2.08 13.60
CA ILE A 112 -0.74 3.39 14.24
C ILE A 112 -1.67 4.35 13.52
N VAL A 113 -2.53 5.05 14.25
CA VAL A 113 -3.50 5.99 13.69
C VAL A 113 -3.03 7.42 13.88
N TYR A 114 -3.06 8.19 12.80
CA TYR A 114 -2.77 9.61 12.76
C TYR A 114 -3.92 10.38 12.12
N GLU A 115 -4.10 11.60 12.55
CA GLU A 115 -4.92 12.59 11.86
C GLU A 115 -4.02 13.60 11.15
N ILE A 116 -4.37 13.93 9.91
CA ILE A 116 -3.74 15.06 9.22
C ILE A 116 -4.43 16.31 9.70
N ASP A 117 -3.73 17.12 10.49
CA ASP A 117 -4.24 18.36 11.04
C ASP A 117 -3.37 19.53 10.61
N LYS A 118 -3.98 20.70 10.52
CA LYS A 118 -3.29 21.95 10.24
C LYS A 118 -3.11 22.72 11.53
N VAL A 119 -1.92 22.66 12.08
CA VAL A 119 -1.54 23.45 13.24
C VAL A 119 -0.79 24.67 12.74
N ASP A 120 -1.38 25.86 12.97
CA ASP A 120 -0.93 27.13 12.43
C ASP A 120 -0.82 27.09 10.89
N ALA A 121 0.39 27.19 10.34
CA ALA A 121 0.67 27.15 8.90
C ALA A 121 1.13 25.78 8.38
N PHE A 122 1.28 24.77 9.25
CA PHE A 122 1.86 23.49 8.89
C PHE A 122 0.83 22.36 8.96
N LEU A 123 0.85 21.50 7.93
CA LEU A 123 0.19 20.21 7.98
C LEU A 123 1.09 19.20 8.72
N GLN A 124 0.52 18.51 9.69
CA GLN A 124 1.25 17.51 10.47
C GLN A 124 0.41 16.27 10.73
N PHE A 125 1.09 15.18 11.03
CA PHE A 125 0.47 13.95 11.51
C PHE A 125 0.35 14.02 13.03
N VAL A 126 -0.87 14.13 13.54
CA VAL A 126 -1.17 14.10 14.97
C VAL A 126 -1.51 12.68 15.38
N PHE A 127 -0.74 12.11 16.29
CA PHE A 127 -0.98 10.76 16.80
C PHE A 127 -2.33 10.66 17.50
N ARG A 128 -3.13 9.66 17.15
CA ARG A 128 -4.47 9.41 17.71
C ARG A 128 -4.59 8.10 18.48
N GLY A 129 -3.64 7.18 18.32
CA GLY A 129 -3.63 5.91 19.03
C GLY A 129 -3.34 4.73 18.13
N TYR A 130 -3.79 3.56 18.55
CA TYR A 130 -3.65 2.28 17.86
C TYR A 130 -5.02 1.70 17.55
N SER A 131 -5.11 0.93 16.47
CA SER A 131 -6.35 0.31 16.00
C SER A 131 -6.04 -0.91 15.15
N THR A 132 -7.05 -1.58 14.62
CA THR A 132 -6.87 -2.62 13.61
C THR A 132 -7.07 -2.05 12.19
N GLU A 133 -6.34 -2.52 11.19
CA GLU A 133 -6.55 -2.10 9.81
C GLU A 133 -8.01 -2.29 9.37
N LYS A 134 -8.66 -3.38 9.82
CA LYS A 134 -10.05 -3.72 9.51
C LYS A 134 -11.03 -2.58 9.86
N GLU A 135 -10.78 -1.86 10.94
CA GLU A 135 -11.63 -0.74 11.35
C GLU A 135 -11.52 0.46 10.41
N HIS A 136 -10.40 0.58 9.69
CA HIS A 136 -10.14 1.66 8.74
C HIS A 136 -10.52 1.33 7.30
N LEU A 137 -10.96 0.08 7.04
CA LEU A 137 -11.45 -0.31 5.74
C LEU A 137 -12.91 0.10 5.57
N LYS A 138 -13.30 0.37 4.32
CA LYS A 138 -14.70 0.59 3.99
C LYS A 138 -15.46 -0.70 4.25
N LYS A 139 -16.41 -0.67 5.17
CA LYS A 139 -17.36 -1.76 5.34
C LYS A 139 -18.15 -1.83 4.04
N LEU A 140 -18.09 -2.95 3.37
CA LEU A 140 -19.04 -3.27 2.30
C LEU A 140 -20.41 -3.15 2.94
N GLY A 141 -21.20 -2.17 2.49
CA GLY A 141 -22.51 -1.93 3.05
C GLY A 141 -23.27 -3.24 3.05
N ASP A 142 -23.82 -3.62 4.20
CA ASP A 142 -24.50 -4.89 4.44
C ASP A 142 -25.66 -5.19 3.48
N ASN A 143 -26.03 -4.23 2.61
CA ASN A 143 -27.26 -4.32 1.83
C ASN A 143 -27.10 -4.53 0.32
N GLU A 144 -26.00 -4.16 -0.32
CA GLU A 144 -25.94 -4.33 -1.79
C GLU A 144 -24.90 -5.35 -2.26
N SER A 145 -23.72 -5.36 -1.67
CA SER A 145 -22.67 -6.30 -2.08
C SER A 145 -22.91 -7.69 -1.51
N SER A 146 -23.25 -7.80 -0.23
CA SER A 146 -23.57 -9.09 0.41
C SER A 146 -24.84 -9.73 -0.18
N GLN A 147 -25.85 -8.93 -0.53
CA GLN A 147 -27.03 -9.43 -1.22
C GLN A 147 -26.71 -9.91 -2.63
N ARG A 148 -25.82 -9.17 -3.32
CA ARG A 148 -25.37 -9.53 -4.67
C ARG A 148 -24.52 -10.80 -4.65
N ASP A 149 -23.61 -10.93 -3.68
CA ASP A 149 -22.76 -12.10 -3.53
C ASP A 149 -23.58 -13.33 -3.11
N CYS A 150 -24.55 -13.17 -2.21
CA CYS A 150 -25.51 -14.22 -1.87
C CYS A 150 -26.35 -14.63 -3.07
N GLN A 151 -26.82 -13.69 -3.89
CA GLN A 151 -27.55 -14.00 -5.11
C GLN A 151 -26.69 -14.75 -6.14
N ILE A 152 -25.43 -14.34 -6.31
CA ILE A 152 -24.48 -15.03 -7.18
C ILE A 152 -24.28 -16.48 -6.72
N LEU A 153 -24.06 -16.69 -5.43
CA LEU A 153 -23.89 -18.02 -4.85
C LEU A 153 -25.13 -18.90 -5.02
N GLN A 154 -26.33 -18.37 -4.76
CA GLN A 154 -27.60 -19.11 -4.94
C GLN A 154 -27.83 -19.47 -6.41
N LEU A 155 -27.57 -18.55 -7.33
CA LEU A 155 -27.73 -18.79 -8.77
C LEU A 155 -26.68 -19.80 -9.28
N SER A 156 -25.47 -19.77 -8.77
CA SER A 156 -24.44 -20.76 -9.07
C SER A 156 -24.80 -22.15 -8.55
N GLN A 157 -25.33 -22.26 -7.33
CA GLN A 157 -25.81 -23.52 -6.76
C GLN A 157 -27.02 -24.09 -7.48
N SER A 158 -27.83 -23.23 -8.11
CA SER A 158 -28.96 -23.65 -8.96
C SER A 158 -28.57 -24.08 -10.37
N GLY A 159 -27.25 -24.16 -10.67
CA GLY A 159 -26.72 -24.65 -11.95
C GLY A 159 -26.79 -23.66 -13.10
N LYS A 160 -27.03 -22.37 -12.82
CA LYS A 160 -27.04 -21.34 -13.86
C LYS A 160 -25.65 -21.03 -14.38
N SER A 161 -25.54 -20.77 -15.67
CA SER A 161 -24.29 -20.38 -16.30
C SER A 161 -23.83 -18.98 -15.87
N VAL A 162 -22.52 -18.71 -15.92
CA VAL A 162 -21.94 -17.40 -15.58
C VAL A 162 -22.57 -16.24 -16.37
N ARG A 163 -23.02 -16.50 -17.62
CA ARG A 163 -23.71 -15.51 -18.45
C ARG A 163 -25.10 -15.17 -17.93
N GLU A 164 -25.86 -16.15 -17.48
CA GLU A 164 -27.19 -15.97 -16.90
C GLU A 164 -27.09 -15.26 -15.55
N ILE A 165 -26.12 -15.63 -14.74
CA ILE A 165 -25.84 -14.97 -13.45
C ILE A 165 -25.48 -13.49 -13.68
N ALA A 166 -24.55 -13.18 -14.59
CA ALA A 166 -24.13 -11.82 -14.89
C ALA A 166 -25.31 -10.95 -15.39
N SER A 167 -26.24 -11.53 -16.19
CA SER A 167 -27.39 -10.80 -16.68
C SER A 167 -28.43 -10.51 -15.59
N GLN A 168 -28.60 -11.42 -14.61
CA GLN A 168 -29.58 -11.28 -13.51
C GLN A 168 -29.07 -10.36 -12.38
N VAL A 169 -27.75 -10.33 -12.16
CA VAL A 169 -27.13 -9.51 -11.11
C VAL A 169 -26.66 -8.15 -11.63
N ASN A 170 -26.93 -7.86 -12.91
CA ASN A 170 -26.57 -6.61 -13.60
C ASN A 170 -25.07 -6.27 -13.48
N CYS A 171 -24.20 -7.27 -13.52
CA CYS A 171 -22.75 -7.10 -13.54
C CYS A 171 -22.24 -7.06 -14.97
N GLY A 172 -21.49 -6.00 -15.32
CA GLY A 172 -20.82 -5.92 -16.61
C GLY A 172 -19.85 -7.09 -16.83
N LYS A 173 -19.82 -7.66 -18.03
CA LYS A 173 -18.83 -8.64 -18.44
C LYS A 173 -17.45 -7.98 -18.36
N SER A 174 -16.60 -8.39 -17.44
CA SER A 174 -15.17 -8.22 -17.58
C SER A 174 -14.67 -9.29 -18.55
N THR A 175 -14.15 -8.84 -19.68
CA THR A 175 -13.41 -9.66 -20.66
C THR A 175 -12.07 -10.02 -20.07
#